data_9bf8f68b71d827971fc9a6af88ec4b8e
#
_entry.id   9bf8f68b71d827971fc9a6af88ec4b8e
#
_cell.length_a   1.000
_cell.length_b   1.000
_cell.length_c   1.000
_cell.angle_alpha   90.00
_cell.angle_beta   90.00
_cell.angle_gamma   90.00
#
_symmetry.space_group_name_H-M   'P 1'
#
loop_
_entity.id
_entity.type
_entity.pdbx_description
1 polymer ?
#
loop_
_entity_poly.entity_id
_entity_poly.type
_entity_poly.pdbx_seq_one_letter_code
_entity_poly.pdbx_strand_id
1 'polypeptide(L)'
;GWIIVAGSGSTMFVRNAAATLTIAVFVYPMSEDLGWSRTLIVGASSLAGLLSVFISPLSGYLIQKYGSKKTLFFSVLLLGLSSLLISRTFNPITFYILFGIGRIIFSSPVQIGAATIVAKWFINSRGKATGILGLSHSIGMGLFPLFAQLVIDLDGGNPDSWRMSWVFIGVTVWLISLPLVFFTMVDDPNEIKPKRNN
;
A
#
# COMPACT_ATOMS: atom_id res chain seq x y z
N GLY A 1 -16.78 -13.55 -8.90
CA GLY A 1 -15.33 -13.59 -8.96
C GLY A 1 -14.69 -12.22 -9.28
N TRP A 2 -15.14 -11.50 -10.33
CA TRP A 2 -14.48 -10.26 -10.78
C TRP A 2 -14.53 -9.11 -9.76
N ILE A 3 -15.53 -9.06 -8.88
CA ILE A 3 -15.62 -8.08 -7.79
C ILE A 3 -14.42 -8.22 -6.83
N ILE A 4 -13.91 -9.44 -6.62
CA ILE A 4 -12.72 -9.70 -5.80
C ILE A 4 -11.45 -9.13 -6.46
N VAL A 5 -11.39 -9.15 -7.80
CA VAL A 5 -10.30 -8.51 -8.53
C VAL A 5 -10.29 -6.99 -8.31
N ALA A 6 -11.47 -6.36 -8.21
CA ALA A 6 -11.56 -4.95 -7.89
C ALA A 6 -11.00 -4.63 -6.49
N GLY A 7 -11.37 -5.41 -5.46
CA GLY A 7 -10.81 -5.27 -4.11
C GLY A 7 -9.30 -5.53 -4.08
N SER A 8 -8.84 -6.63 -4.68
CA SER A 8 -7.40 -6.94 -4.74
C SER A 8 -6.62 -5.91 -5.57
N GLY A 9 -7.20 -5.44 -6.68
CA GLY A 9 -6.62 -4.42 -7.53
C GLY A 9 -6.48 -3.08 -6.80
N SER A 10 -7.49 -2.71 -5.98
CA SER A 10 -7.39 -1.49 -5.17
C SER A 10 -6.23 -1.54 -4.18
N THR A 11 -5.99 -2.68 -3.54
CA THR A 11 -4.83 -2.84 -2.64
C THR A 11 -3.51 -2.75 -3.39
N MET A 12 -3.43 -3.32 -4.61
CA MET A 12 -2.26 -3.22 -5.48
C MET A 12 -2.03 -1.80 -6.00
N PHE A 13 -3.08 -1.03 -6.17
CA PHE A 13 -3.01 0.39 -6.52
C PHE A 13 -2.48 1.23 -5.35
N VAL A 14 -3.15 1.17 -4.18
CA VAL A 14 -2.83 2.04 -3.04
C VAL A 14 -1.53 1.71 -2.34
N ARG A 15 -1.00 0.48 -2.47
CA ARG A 15 0.31 0.15 -1.88
C ARG A 15 1.43 1.08 -2.36
N ASN A 16 1.26 1.69 -3.56
CA ASN A 16 2.23 2.61 -4.14
C ASN A 16 2.41 3.91 -3.33
N ALA A 17 1.55 4.19 -2.36
CA ALA A 17 1.77 5.23 -1.35
C ALA A 17 3.15 5.13 -0.67
N ALA A 18 3.66 3.91 -0.43
CA ALA A 18 4.98 3.66 0.16
C ALA A 18 6.03 3.19 -0.86
N ALA A 19 5.81 3.45 -2.16
CA ALA A 19 6.76 3.08 -3.20
C ALA A 19 7.98 4.02 -3.23
N THR A 20 9.08 3.51 -3.76
CA THR A 20 10.32 4.29 -3.93
C THR A 20 10.12 5.50 -4.86
N LEU A 21 9.26 5.39 -5.87
CA LEU A 21 8.94 6.52 -6.75
C LEU A 21 8.13 7.60 -6.02
N THR A 22 7.24 7.22 -5.13
CA THR A 22 6.45 8.18 -4.35
C THR A 22 7.33 8.94 -3.36
N ILE A 23 8.23 8.26 -2.63
CA ILE A 23 9.12 8.98 -1.71
C ILE A 23 10.09 9.90 -2.43
N ALA A 24 10.46 9.62 -3.66
CA ALA A 24 11.37 10.45 -4.44
C ALA A 24 10.85 11.90 -4.59
N VAL A 25 9.54 12.10 -4.69
CA VAL A 25 8.88 13.41 -4.75
C VAL A 25 9.09 14.20 -3.45
N PHE A 26 9.15 13.52 -2.32
CA PHE A 26 9.28 14.13 -0.99
C PHE A 26 10.72 14.45 -0.59
N VAL A 27 11.71 13.90 -1.28
CA VAL A 27 13.12 14.08 -0.91
C VAL A 27 13.53 15.54 -0.85
N TYR A 28 13.16 16.31 -1.86
CA TYR A 28 13.54 17.74 -1.92
C TYR A 28 12.82 18.57 -0.85
N PRO A 29 11.46 18.60 -0.77
CA PRO A 29 10.75 19.43 0.21
C PRO A 29 11.05 19.01 1.65
N MET A 30 11.19 17.72 1.94
CA MET A 30 11.58 17.27 3.29
C MET A 30 13.01 17.66 3.66
N SER A 31 13.94 17.65 2.68
CA SER A 31 15.31 18.09 2.90
C SER A 31 15.39 19.57 3.24
N GLU A 32 14.59 20.40 2.58
CA GLU A 32 14.51 21.85 2.84
C GLU A 32 13.84 22.17 4.20
N ASP A 33 12.71 21.55 4.49
CA ASP A 33 11.94 21.81 5.72
C ASP A 33 12.64 21.28 6.99
N LEU A 34 13.14 20.05 6.94
CA LEU A 34 13.68 19.35 8.12
C LEU A 34 15.21 19.43 8.23
N GLY A 35 15.89 19.95 7.21
CA GLY A 35 17.36 19.98 7.16
C GLY A 35 18.00 18.58 7.05
N TRP A 36 17.24 17.56 6.64
CA TRP A 36 17.74 16.19 6.54
C TRP A 36 18.49 15.98 5.23
N SER A 37 19.55 15.17 5.27
CA SER A 37 20.23 14.80 4.05
C SER A 37 19.33 13.93 3.15
N ARG A 38 19.44 14.10 1.84
CA ARG A 38 18.71 13.28 0.85
C ARG A 38 18.99 11.79 1.04
N THR A 39 20.22 11.44 1.38
CA THR A 39 20.64 10.06 1.67
C THR A 39 19.89 9.48 2.87
N LEU A 40 19.63 10.28 3.92
CA LEU A 40 18.84 9.88 5.07
C LEU A 40 17.41 9.55 4.66
N ILE A 41 16.75 10.40 3.87
CA ILE A 41 15.37 10.20 3.44
C ILE A 41 15.24 8.95 2.56
N VAL A 42 16.10 8.80 1.55
CA VAL A 42 16.07 7.64 0.64
C VAL A 42 16.52 6.36 1.35
N GLY A 43 17.44 6.46 2.31
CA GLY A 43 17.92 5.35 3.11
C GLY A 43 16.81 4.61 3.87
N ALA A 44 15.75 5.29 4.27
CA ALA A 44 14.57 4.67 4.87
C ALA A 44 13.92 3.63 3.94
N SER A 45 13.83 3.93 2.63
CA SER A 45 13.29 2.99 1.64
C SER A 45 14.18 1.76 1.45
N SER A 46 15.49 1.95 1.44
CA SER A 46 16.47 0.86 1.28
C SER A 46 16.49 -0.06 2.50
N LEU A 47 16.55 0.51 3.71
CA LEU A 47 16.52 -0.27 4.95
C LEU A 47 15.23 -1.06 5.09
N ALA A 48 14.09 -0.43 4.87
CA ALA A 48 12.80 -1.10 4.96
C ALA A 48 12.62 -2.17 3.87
N GLY A 49 13.20 -1.95 2.68
CA GLY A 49 13.25 -2.97 1.63
C GLY A 49 14.02 -4.22 2.06
N LEU A 50 15.17 -4.05 2.70
CA LEU A 50 15.94 -5.16 3.27
C LEU A 50 15.16 -5.88 4.38
N LEU A 51 14.57 -5.14 5.31
CA LEU A 51 13.78 -5.72 6.40
C LEU A 51 12.55 -6.49 5.89
N SER A 52 11.96 -6.08 4.77
CA SER A 52 10.80 -6.75 4.20
C SER A 52 11.11 -8.19 3.76
N VAL A 53 12.35 -8.51 3.41
CA VAL A 53 12.78 -9.88 3.07
C VAL A 53 12.61 -10.80 4.27
N PHE A 54 13.02 -10.35 5.47
CA PHE A 54 12.90 -11.13 6.71
C PHE A 54 11.47 -11.22 7.22
N ILE A 55 10.62 -10.23 6.92
CA ILE A 55 9.23 -10.17 7.36
C ILE A 55 8.28 -10.90 6.38
N SER A 56 8.71 -11.15 5.14
CA SER A 56 7.87 -11.85 4.15
C SER A 56 7.32 -13.20 4.60
N PRO A 57 8.08 -14.09 5.28
CA PRO A 57 7.53 -15.35 5.79
C PRO A 57 6.40 -15.14 6.81
N LEU A 58 6.53 -14.12 7.66
CA LEU A 58 5.48 -13.75 8.62
C LEU A 58 4.20 -13.33 7.91
N SER A 59 4.30 -12.58 6.82
CA SER A 59 3.13 -12.18 6.01
C SER A 59 2.44 -13.40 5.41
N GLY A 60 3.19 -14.38 4.90
CA GLY A 60 2.65 -15.65 4.43
C GLY A 60 1.92 -16.42 5.54
N TYR A 61 2.50 -16.50 6.73
CA TYR A 61 1.88 -17.13 7.90
C TYR A 61 0.57 -16.42 8.30
N LEU A 62 0.54 -15.09 8.35
CA LEU A 62 -0.65 -14.32 8.69
C LEU A 62 -1.79 -14.55 7.68
N ILE A 63 -1.47 -14.62 6.38
CA ILE A 63 -2.43 -14.90 5.32
C ILE A 63 -3.01 -16.32 5.46
N GLN A 64 -2.18 -17.31 5.79
CA GLN A 64 -2.63 -18.68 6.01
C GLN A 64 -3.50 -18.79 7.26
N LYS A 65 -3.15 -18.12 8.35
CA LYS A 65 -3.84 -18.22 9.64
C LYS A 65 -5.13 -17.41 9.69
N TYR A 66 -5.12 -16.18 9.17
CA TYR A 66 -6.25 -15.23 9.30
C TYR A 66 -7.01 -14.97 8.01
N GLY A 67 -6.52 -15.47 6.89
CA GLY A 67 -7.07 -15.24 5.56
C GLY A 67 -6.50 -13.99 4.88
N SER A 68 -6.68 -13.93 3.56
CA SER A 68 -6.20 -12.80 2.75
C SER A 68 -7.01 -11.53 3.02
N LYS A 69 -8.33 -11.62 3.17
CA LYS A 69 -9.22 -10.46 3.42
C LYS A 69 -8.81 -9.68 4.65
N LYS A 70 -8.71 -10.36 5.80
CA LYS A 70 -8.34 -9.70 7.08
C LYS A 70 -6.94 -9.13 7.01
N THR A 71 -5.98 -9.89 6.48
CA THR A 71 -4.58 -9.44 6.35
C THR A 71 -4.48 -8.21 5.47
N LEU A 72 -5.16 -8.17 4.32
CA LEU A 72 -5.17 -7.02 3.42
C LEU A 72 -5.88 -5.82 4.04
N PHE A 73 -7.00 -6.02 4.74
CA PHE A 73 -7.72 -4.95 5.42
C PHE A 73 -6.82 -4.23 6.45
N PHE A 74 -6.19 -4.99 7.34
CA PHE A 74 -5.26 -4.42 8.33
C PHE A 74 -4.01 -3.81 7.69
N SER A 75 -3.51 -4.39 6.60
CA SER A 75 -2.38 -3.83 5.85
C SER A 75 -2.73 -2.46 5.27
N VAL A 76 -3.90 -2.31 4.64
CA VAL A 76 -4.35 -1.02 4.09
C VAL A 76 -4.61 0.00 5.21
N LEU A 77 -5.19 -0.45 6.32
CA LEU A 77 -5.42 0.41 7.49
C LEU A 77 -4.10 0.96 8.04
N LEU A 78 -3.11 0.10 8.25
CA LEU A 78 -1.77 0.48 8.73
C LEU A 78 -1.02 1.34 7.71
N LEU A 79 -1.17 1.07 6.41
CA LEU A 79 -0.54 1.87 5.35
C LEU A 79 -1.06 3.31 5.35
N GLY A 80 -2.37 3.51 5.42
CA GLY A 80 -2.96 4.84 5.51
C GLY A 80 -2.58 5.54 6.83
N LEU A 81 -2.61 4.82 7.96
CA LEU A 81 -2.20 5.35 9.25
C LEU A 81 -0.74 5.79 9.25
N SER A 82 0.17 4.96 8.72
CA SER A 82 1.59 5.31 8.62
C SER A 82 1.80 6.57 7.77
N SER A 83 1.10 6.71 6.65
CA SER A 83 1.14 7.90 5.80
C SER A 83 0.66 9.16 6.55
N LEU A 84 -0.47 9.07 7.27
CA LEU A 84 -0.99 10.17 8.08
C LEU A 84 -0.02 10.58 9.20
N LEU A 85 0.63 9.61 9.85
CA LEU A 85 1.58 9.90 10.92
C LEU A 85 2.90 10.49 10.40
N ILE A 86 3.34 10.11 9.19
CA ILE A 86 4.51 10.71 8.54
C ILE A 86 4.32 12.22 8.38
N SER A 87 3.12 12.70 8.08
CA SER A 87 2.84 14.13 7.95
C SER A 87 3.17 14.94 9.21
N ARG A 88 3.20 14.29 10.36
CA ARG A 88 3.50 14.90 11.67
C ARG A 88 4.90 14.60 12.19
N THR A 89 5.76 14.04 11.37
CA THR A 89 7.10 13.67 11.83
C THR A 89 8.07 14.84 11.79
N PHE A 90 8.94 14.90 12.82
CA PHE A 90 10.05 15.85 12.94
C PHE A 90 11.36 15.14 13.29
N ASN A 91 11.31 13.83 13.50
CA ASN A 91 12.45 13.03 13.94
C ASN A 91 12.75 11.94 12.91
N PRO A 92 14.02 11.78 12.47
CA PRO A 92 14.42 10.75 11.52
C PRO A 92 14.06 9.33 11.96
N ILE A 93 14.18 9.01 13.25
CA ILE A 93 13.87 7.67 13.76
C ILE A 93 12.38 7.36 13.58
N THR A 94 11.49 8.30 13.96
CA THR A 94 10.04 8.17 13.77
C THR A 94 9.70 8.01 12.29
N PHE A 95 10.34 8.80 11.42
CA PHE A 95 10.16 8.68 9.97
C PHE A 95 10.56 7.29 9.46
N TYR A 96 11.72 6.76 9.87
CA TYR A 96 12.18 5.42 9.48
C TYR A 96 11.21 4.32 9.92
N ILE A 97 10.66 4.41 11.13
CA ILE A 97 9.68 3.44 11.63
C ILE A 97 8.38 3.53 10.81
N LEU A 98 7.82 4.71 10.67
CA LEU A 98 6.53 4.91 9.99
C LEU A 98 6.61 4.57 8.50
N PHE A 99 7.61 5.11 7.81
CA PHE A 99 7.83 4.80 6.39
C PHE A 99 8.19 3.32 6.20
N GLY A 100 8.98 2.76 7.12
CA GLY A 100 9.35 1.36 7.15
C GLY A 100 8.13 0.44 7.22
N ILE A 101 7.16 0.73 8.07
CA ILE A 101 5.89 -0.01 8.16
C ILE A 101 5.18 0.00 6.80
N GLY A 102 4.98 1.17 6.20
CA GLY A 102 4.35 1.29 4.88
C GLY A 102 5.10 0.53 3.80
N ARG A 103 6.43 0.59 3.80
CA ARG A 103 7.30 -0.08 2.82
C ARG A 103 7.28 -1.60 2.96
N ILE A 104 7.23 -2.12 4.18
CA ILE A 104 7.06 -3.56 4.44
C ILE A 104 5.71 -4.02 3.94
N ILE A 105 4.64 -3.26 4.19
CA ILE A 105 3.29 -3.54 3.70
C ILE A 105 3.26 -3.56 2.17
N PHE A 106 3.92 -2.60 1.52
CA PHE A 106 4.10 -2.58 0.07
C PHE A 106 4.73 -3.86 -0.46
N SER A 107 5.82 -4.30 0.16
CA SER A 107 6.68 -5.37 -0.37
C SER A 107 6.13 -6.78 -0.12
N SER A 108 5.32 -6.98 0.93
CA SER A 108 5.03 -8.32 1.42
C SER A 108 3.54 -8.63 1.58
N PRO A 109 2.78 -8.19 2.61
CA PRO A 109 1.43 -8.69 2.83
C PRO A 109 0.45 -8.32 1.71
N VAL A 110 0.57 -7.13 1.12
CA VAL A 110 -0.32 -6.73 0.02
C VAL A 110 -0.05 -7.53 -1.25
N GLN A 111 1.22 -7.69 -1.60
CA GLN A 111 1.61 -8.47 -2.77
C GLN A 111 1.15 -9.93 -2.66
N ILE A 112 1.49 -10.58 -1.55
CA ILE A 112 1.21 -12.01 -1.33
C ILE A 112 -0.30 -12.20 -1.16
N GLY A 113 -0.99 -11.38 -0.39
CA GLY A 113 -2.42 -11.49 -0.12
C GLY A 113 -3.28 -11.33 -1.36
N ALA A 114 -3.00 -10.31 -2.19
CA ALA A 114 -3.72 -10.09 -3.45
C ALA A 114 -3.49 -11.23 -4.45
N ALA A 115 -2.25 -11.71 -4.57
CA ALA A 115 -1.95 -12.84 -5.43
C ALA A 115 -2.62 -14.15 -4.96
N THR A 116 -2.61 -14.40 -3.64
CA THR A 116 -3.19 -15.61 -3.04
C THR A 116 -4.71 -15.67 -3.26
N ILE A 117 -5.42 -14.58 -3.01
CA ILE A 117 -6.89 -14.57 -3.16
C ILE A 117 -7.29 -14.74 -4.63
N VAL A 118 -6.58 -14.08 -5.55
CA VAL A 118 -6.83 -14.24 -6.99
C VAL A 118 -6.53 -15.67 -7.44
N ALA A 119 -5.46 -16.29 -6.92
CA ALA A 119 -5.12 -17.66 -7.24
C ALA A 119 -6.19 -18.68 -6.79
N LYS A 120 -6.85 -18.44 -5.66
CA LYS A 120 -7.96 -19.28 -5.16
C LYS A 120 -9.24 -19.13 -5.99
N TRP A 121 -9.55 -17.93 -6.46
CA TRP A 121 -10.80 -17.62 -7.17
C TRP A 121 -10.76 -17.87 -8.67
N PHE A 122 -9.59 -17.79 -9.28
CA PHE A 122 -9.44 -17.84 -10.76
C PHE A 122 -8.52 -18.99 -11.19
N ILE A 123 -9.11 -20.20 -11.35
CA ILE A 123 -8.35 -21.36 -11.83
C ILE A 123 -8.11 -21.24 -13.34
N ASN A 124 -9.19 -21.03 -14.14
CA ASN A 124 -9.11 -21.02 -15.60
C ASN A 124 -8.72 -19.65 -16.20
N SER A 125 -8.88 -18.55 -15.47
CA SER A 125 -8.59 -17.19 -15.95
C SER A 125 -7.59 -16.45 -15.07
N ARG A 126 -6.69 -17.20 -14.40
CA ARG A 126 -5.66 -16.66 -13.50
C ARG A 126 -4.81 -15.58 -14.17
N GLY A 127 -4.36 -15.80 -15.42
CA GLY A 127 -3.54 -14.84 -16.15
C GLY A 127 -4.23 -13.50 -16.37
N LYS A 128 -5.53 -13.49 -16.73
CA LYS A 128 -6.31 -12.25 -16.88
C LYS A 128 -6.46 -11.50 -15.55
N ALA A 129 -6.81 -12.21 -14.49
CA ALA A 129 -6.96 -11.63 -13.17
C ALA A 129 -5.65 -11.05 -12.63
N THR A 130 -4.54 -11.78 -12.76
CA THR A 130 -3.19 -11.30 -12.38
C THR A 130 -2.75 -10.12 -13.25
N GLY A 131 -3.08 -10.11 -14.54
CA GLY A 131 -2.82 -8.98 -15.43
C GLY A 131 -3.51 -7.70 -14.96
N ILE A 132 -4.77 -7.77 -14.48
CA ILE A 132 -5.48 -6.63 -13.91
C ILE A 132 -4.81 -6.15 -12.61
N LEU A 133 -4.34 -7.06 -11.75
CA LEU A 133 -3.56 -6.67 -10.57
C LEU A 133 -2.28 -5.93 -10.96
N GLY A 134 -1.57 -6.41 -11.98
CA GLY A 134 -0.38 -5.75 -12.53
C GLY A 134 -0.69 -4.36 -13.08
N LEU A 135 -1.76 -4.22 -13.86
CA LEU A 135 -2.23 -2.91 -14.35
C LEU A 135 -2.58 -1.96 -13.20
N SER A 136 -3.31 -2.43 -12.19
CA SER A 136 -3.65 -1.62 -11.01
C SER A 136 -2.39 -1.13 -10.29
N HIS A 137 -1.39 -2.00 -10.15
CA HIS A 137 -0.09 -1.62 -9.59
C HIS A 137 0.62 -0.56 -10.45
N SER A 138 0.70 -0.76 -11.77
CA SER A 138 1.38 0.16 -12.68
C SER A 138 0.71 1.53 -12.72
N ILE A 139 -0.62 1.58 -12.72
CA ILE A 139 -1.38 2.83 -12.63
C ILE A 139 -1.08 3.54 -11.32
N GLY A 140 -1.09 2.83 -10.19
CA GLY A 140 -0.75 3.41 -8.89
C GLY A 140 0.70 3.91 -8.83
N MET A 141 1.64 3.21 -9.43
CA MET A 141 3.05 3.59 -9.51
C MET A 141 3.26 4.93 -10.24
N GLY A 142 2.46 5.20 -11.26
CA GLY A 142 2.49 6.48 -11.98
C GLY A 142 1.69 7.58 -11.27
N LEU A 143 0.49 7.27 -10.78
CA LEU A 143 -0.42 8.29 -10.25
C LEU A 143 -0.05 8.80 -8.85
N PHE A 144 0.45 7.96 -7.95
CA PHE A 144 0.79 8.41 -6.59
C PHE A 144 1.87 9.49 -6.55
N PRO A 145 3.00 9.38 -7.28
CA PRO A 145 3.97 10.47 -7.36
C PRO A 145 3.39 11.76 -7.97
N LEU A 146 2.57 11.63 -9.03
CA LEU A 146 1.92 12.78 -9.68
C LEU A 146 0.97 13.50 -8.72
N PHE A 147 0.11 12.77 -8.02
CA PHE A 147 -0.80 13.37 -7.04
C PHE A 147 -0.05 13.97 -5.86
N ALA A 148 1.01 13.32 -5.40
CA ALA A 148 1.86 13.87 -4.35
C ALA A 148 2.46 15.21 -4.76
N GLN A 149 3.02 15.30 -5.97
CA GLN A 149 3.58 16.54 -6.50
C GLN A 149 2.52 17.62 -6.69
N LEU A 150 1.35 17.28 -7.27
CA LEU A 150 0.27 18.23 -7.45
C LEU A 150 -0.19 18.88 -6.13
N VAL A 151 -0.30 18.09 -5.06
CA VAL A 151 -0.68 18.62 -3.73
C VAL A 151 0.39 19.57 -3.19
N ILE A 152 1.68 19.24 -3.37
CA ILE A 152 2.81 20.11 -2.97
C ILE A 152 2.76 21.43 -3.74
N ASP A 153 2.52 21.38 -5.06
CA ASP A 153 2.50 22.56 -5.93
C ASP A 153 1.29 23.47 -5.63
N LEU A 154 0.13 22.88 -5.31
CA LEU A 154 -1.11 23.63 -4.97
C LEU A 154 -0.97 24.44 -3.68
N ASP A 155 -0.13 24.02 -2.75
CA ASP A 155 0.16 24.75 -1.50
C ASP A 155 1.21 25.87 -1.69
N GLY A 156 1.49 26.26 -2.92
CA GLY A 156 2.36 27.38 -3.27
C GLY A 156 3.86 27.11 -3.05
N GLY A 157 4.27 25.85 -2.90
CA GLY A 157 5.66 25.46 -2.71
C GLY A 157 6.24 25.82 -1.34
N ASN A 158 5.39 25.96 -0.33
CA ASN A 158 5.85 26.12 1.05
C ASN A 158 6.73 24.92 1.45
N PRO A 159 7.80 25.11 2.24
CA PRO A 159 8.69 24.02 2.62
C PRO A 159 8.00 22.85 3.32
N ASP A 160 6.89 23.10 4.02
CA ASP A 160 6.12 22.11 4.76
C ASP A 160 4.92 21.50 3.98
N SER A 161 4.69 21.90 2.73
CA SER A 161 3.58 21.42 1.88
C SER A 161 3.58 19.89 1.67
N TRP A 162 4.74 19.25 1.81
CA TRP A 162 4.86 17.80 1.80
C TRP A 162 4.01 17.10 2.88
N ARG A 163 3.75 17.77 4.01
CA ARG A 163 2.92 17.25 5.10
C ARG A 163 1.48 17.07 4.66
N MET A 164 0.91 18.07 3.97
CA MET A 164 -0.43 17.99 3.42
C MET A 164 -0.53 16.87 2.37
N SER A 165 0.50 16.70 1.56
CA SER A 165 0.55 15.63 0.57
C SER A 165 0.52 14.23 1.21
N TRP A 166 1.22 14.01 2.33
CA TRP A 166 1.14 12.75 3.08
C TRP A 166 -0.25 12.52 3.71
N VAL A 167 -0.92 13.57 4.19
CA VAL A 167 -2.32 13.47 4.65
C VAL A 167 -3.22 13.05 3.50
N PHE A 168 -3.10 13.70 2.35
CA PHE A 168 -3.88 13.37 1.17
C PHE A 168 -3.67 11.91 0.72
N ILE A 169 -2.42 11.45 0.69
CA ILE A 169 -2.09 10.05 0.38
C ILE A 169 -2.76 9.10 1.38
N GLY A 170 -2.63 9.35 2.68
CA GLY A 170 -3.21 8.48 3.72
C GLY A 170 -4.73 8.38 3.62
N VAL A 171 -5.41 9.52 3.43
CA VAL A 171 -6.87 9.57 3.24
C VAL A 171 -7.27 8.85 1.95
N THR A 172 -6.56 9.07 0.86
CA THR A 172 -6.82 8.39 -0.43
C THR A 172 -6.70 6.88 -0.32
N VAL A 173 -5.66 6.39 0.38
CA VAL A 173 -5.46 4.95 0.65
C VAL A 173 -6.70 4.37 1.36
N TRP A 174 -7.21 5.05 2.37
CA TRP A 174 -8.37 4.58 3.12
C TRP A 174 -9.67 4.68 2.31
N LEU A 175 -9.93 5.81 1.67
CA LEU A 175 -11.17 6.01 0.91
C LEU A 175 -11.32 5.04 -0.28
N ILE A 176 -10.21 4.74 -0.96
CA ILE A 176 -10.26 3.85 -2.12
C ILE A 176 -10.29 2.39 -1.69
N SER A 177 -9.39 1.97 -0.81
CA SER A 177 -9.14 0.54 -0.64
C SER A 177 -9.89 -0.09 0.53
N LEU A 178 -10.12 0.62 1.65
CA LEU A 178 -10.84 0.00 2.78
C LEU A 178 -12.26 -0.42 2.42
N PRO A 179 -13.11 0.42 1.78
CA PRO A 179 -14.45 -0.01 1.40
C PRO A 179 -14.42 -1.18 0.42
N LEU A 180 -13.54 -1.10 -0.60
CA LEU A 180 -13.44 -2.16 -1.60
C LEU A 180 -13.00 -3.49 -0.97
N VAL A 181 -11.99 -3.50 -0.10
CA VAL A 181 -11.55 -4.70 0.60
C VAL A 181 -12.66 -5.25 1.49
N PHE A 182 -13.33 -4.38 2.26
CA PHE A 182 -14.36 -4.80 3.20
C PHE A 182 -15.56 -5.44 2.51
N PHE A 183 -16.09 -4.80 1.47
CA PHE A 183 -17.33 -5.22 0.81
C PHE A 183 -17.12 -6.26 -0.30
N THR A 184 -15.97 -6.31 -0.95
CA THR A 184 -15.79 -7.15 -2.14
C THR A 184 -14.97 -8.41 -1.90
N MET A 185 -14.14 -8.45 -0.87
CA MET A 185 -13.28 -9.60 -0.64
C MET A 185 -13.95 -10.69 0.18
N VAL A 186 -13.79 -11.95 -0.30
CA VAL A 186 -14.18 -13.18 0.37
C VAL A 186 -13.04 -14.18 0.18
N ASP A 187 -12.58 -14.80 1.26
CA ASP A 187 -11.38 -15.66 1.25
C ASP A 187 -11.59 -16.99 0.53
N ASP A 188 -12.78 -17.59 0.67
CA ASP A 188 -13.08 -18.90 0.09
C ASP A 188 -14.24 -18.80 -0.90
N PRO A 189 -14.06 -19.30 -2.16
CA PRO A 189 -15.14 -19.43 -3.12
C PRO A 189 -16.33 -20.25 -2.62
N ASN A 190 -16.10 -21.18 -1.70
CA ASN A 190 -17.14 -22.05 -1.15
C ASN A 190 -18.04 -21.35 -0.13
N GLU A 191 -17.63 -20.22 0.46
CA GLU A 191 -18.47 -19.44 1.37
C GLU A 191 -19.68 -18.81 0.66
N ILE A 192 -19.58 -18.59 -0.66
CA ILE A 192 -20.67 -18.01 -1.46
C ILE A 192 -21.59 -19.07 -2.09
N LYS A 193 -21.13 -20.32 -2.20
CA LYS A 193 -21.99 -21.40 -2.71
C LYS A 193 -22.86 -21.92 -1.57
N PRO A 194 -24.21 -21.90 -1.70
CA PRO A 194 -25.06 -22.57 -0.72
C PRO A 194 -24.63 -24.03 -0.66
N LYS A 195 -24.47 -24.57 0.58
CA LYS A 195 -24.24 -25.99 0.80
C LYS A 195 -25.33 -26.75 0.03
N ARG A 196 -24.91 -27.42 -1.03
CA ARG A 196 -25.80 -28.35 -1.76
C ARG A 196 -26.01 -29.50 -0.81
N ASN A 197 -27.15 -29.48 -0.08
CA ASN A 197 -27.58 -30.61 0.70
C ASN A 197 -27.82 -31.78 -0.27
N ASN A 198 -26.95 -32.77 -0.21
CA ASN A 198 -27.26 -34.11 -0.72
C ASN A 198 -28.07 -34.86 0.30
#